data_f122cfa76a564bd71e4bec9f4800492a
#
_entry.id   f122cfa76a564bd71e4bec9f4800492a
#
_cell.length_a   1.000
_cell.length_b   1.000
_cell.length_c   1.000
_cell.angle_alpha   90.00
_cell.angle_beta   90.00
_cell.angle_gamma   90.00
#
_symmetry.space_group_name_H-M   'P 1'
#
loop_
_entity.id
_entity.type
_entity.pdbx_description
1 polymer ?
#
loop_
_entity_poly.entity_id
_entity_poly.type
_entity_poly.pdbx_seq_one_letter_code
_entity_poly.pdbx_strand_id
1 'polypeptide(L)'
;MSTENKESGGSPGTDSHNRMSYRDVAMHKVMLQDVVRTDAYQRAINEVVSPGSSVLDFGCGSGILSIFAARAGAGRVIAVDRSTFIKTAQEIALANDFHNIEFYHDDHQSLELAGKVDVILSEWMGHCLFYEAMLEPL
;
A
#
# COMPACT_ATOMS: atom_id res chain seq x y z
N MET A 1 -4.05 33.01 -49.03
CA MET A 1 -2.97 32.66 -48.08
C MET A 1 -3.61 32.07 -46.86
N SER A 2 -3.72 30.76 -46.87
CA SER A 2 -4.36 29.96 -45.81
C SER A 2 -3.26 29.48 -44.85
N THR A 3 -3.38 29.80 -43.60
CA THR A 3 -2.53 29.27 -42.54
C THR A 3 -3.26 28.14 -41.82
N GLU A 4 -2.83 26.91 -42.09
CA GLU A 4 -3.27 25.70 -41.40
C GLU A 4 -2.71 25.69 -39.98
N ASN A 5 -3.59 25.64 -38.97
CA ASN A 5 -3.26 25.34 -37.59
C ASN A 5 -3.21 23.82 -37.40
N LYS A 6 -2.04 23.27 -37.14
CA LYS A 6 -1.86 21.90 -36.69
C LYS A 6 -2.20 21.80 -35.20
N GLU A 7 -3.32 21.19 -34.91
CA GLU A 7 -3.63 20.69 -33.57
C GLU A 7 -2.80 19.44 -33.28
N SER A 8 -1.92 19.54 -32.29
CA SER A 8 -1.19 18.41 -31.72
C SER A 8 -2.11 17.67 -30.75
N GLY A 9 -2.66 16.55 -31.19
CA GLY A 9 -3.40 15.62 -30.35
C GLY A 9 -2.47 14.91 -29.37
N GLY A 10 -2.39 15.39 -28.14
CA GLY A 10 -1.84 14.62 -27.03
C GLY A 10 -2.90 13.65 -26.50
N SER A 11 -2.62 12.36 -26.57
CA SER A 11 -3.46 11.33 -25.95
C SER A 11 -3.56 11.57 -24.44
N PRO A 12 -4.75 11.58 -23.81
CA PRO A 12 -4.87 11.65 -22.37
C PRO A 12 -4.40 10.32 -21.78
N GLY A 13 -3.35 10.39 -20.96
CA GLY A 13 -2.71 9.22 -20.38
C GLY A 13 -3.64 8.39 -19.49
N THR A 14 -3.49 7.10 -19.62
CA THR A 14 -4.12 6.02 -18.84
C THR A 14 -3.86 6.11 -17.32
N ASP A 15 -3.03 7.04 -16.88
CA ASP A 15 -2.55 7.22 -15.52
C ASP A 15 -3.60 7.83 -14.55
N SER A 16 -4.59 8.57 -15.08
CA SER A 16 -5.61 9.23 -14.24
C SER A 16 -6.70 8.27 -13.76
N HIS A 17 -7.01 7.22 -14.52
CA HIS A 17 -8.06 6.25 -14.14
C HIS A 17 -7.62 5.32 -13.01
N ASN A 18 -6.34 4.92 -13.00
CA ASN A 18 -5.82 4.01 -11.98
C ASN A 18 -5.65 4.73 -10.61
N ARG A 19 -5.28 6.01 -10.62
CA ARG A 19 -5.14 6.80 -9.38
C ARG A 19 -6.46 7.06 -8.65
N MET A 20 -7.59 7.01 -9.32
CA MET A 20 -8.91 7.19 -8.68
C MET A 20 -9.41 5.94 -7.97
N SER A 21 -9.08 4.72 -8.46
CA SER A 21 -9.62 3.48 -7.92
C SER A 21 -9.06 3.11 -6.53
N TYR A 22 -7.76 3.35 -6.26
CA TYR A 22 -7.14 3.06 -4.96
C TYR A 22 -7.36 4.13 -3.87
N ARG A 23 -8.02 5.25 -4.23
CA ARG A 23 -8.49 6.24 -3.26
C ARG A 23 -9.93 5.97 -2.81
N ASP A 24 -10.59 5.01 -3.44
CA ASP A 24 -12.00 4.71 -3.18
C ASP A 24 -12.12 3.67 -2.07
N VAL A 25 -12.82 4.03 -1.00
CA VAL A 25 -13.19 3.15 0.10
C VAL A 25 -13.87 1.86 -0.40
N ALA A 26 -14.64 1.96 -1.50
CA ALA A 26 -15.33 0.82 -2.08
C ALA A 26 -14.36 -0.24 -2.60
N MET A 27 -13.24 0.17 -3.24
CA MET A 27 -12.22 -0.76 -3.71
C MET A 27 -11.54 -1.47 -2.55
N HIS A 28 -11.11 -0.75 -1.52
CA HIS A 28 -10.52 -1.34 -0.32
C HIS A 28 -11.49 -2.32 0.35
N LYS A 29 -12.78 -1.99 0.40
CA LYS A 29 -13.81 -2.90 0.92
C LYS A 29 -13.89 -4.20 0.13
N VAL A 30 -13.90 -4.14 -1.20
CA VAL A 30 -13.92 -5.34 -2.06
C VAL A 30 -12.68 -6.20 -1.81
N MET A 31 -11.49 -5.60 -1.71
CA MET A 31 -10.25 -6.31 -1.44
C MET A 31 -10.25 -6.98 -0.06
N LEU A 32 -10.79 -6.31 0.97
CA LEU A 32 -10.92 -6.88 2.32
C LEU A 32 -11.95 -8.01 2.39
N GLN A 33 -12.98 -7.98 1.54
CA GLN A 33 -14.01 -9.02 1.46
C GLN A 33 -13.54 -10.28 0.71
N ASP A 34 -12.45 -10.23 -0.01
CA ASP A 34 -11.79 -11.42 -0.56
C ASP A 34 -11.10 -12.19 0.58
N VAL A 35 -11.88 -13.05 1.23
CA VAL A 35 -11.45 -13.81 2.40
C VAL A 35 -10.28 -14.74 2.05
N VAL A 36 -10.30 -15.36 0.86
CA VAL A 36 -9.25 -16.29 0.44
C VAL A 36 -7.90 -15.58 0.35
N ARG A 37 -7.89 -14.39 -0.28
CA ARG A 37 -6.71 -13.54 -0.39
C ARG A 37 -6.25 -13.05 0.99
N THR A 38 -7.16 -12.48 1.75
CA THR A 38 -6.86 -11.89 3.06
C THR A 38 -6.33 -12.93 4.05
N ASP A 39 -6.93 -14.11 4.12
CA ASP A 39 -6.46 -15.21 4.97
C ASP A 39 -5.11 -15.77 4.51
N ALA A 40 -4.83 -15.80 3.20
CA ALA A 40 -3.54 -16.24 2.69
C ALA A 40 -2.41 -15.29 3.13
N TYR A 41 -2.62 -13.98 3.04
CA TYR A 41 -1.68 -12.99 3.55
C TYR A 41 -1.50 -13.09 5.07
N GLN A 42 -2.59 -13.24 5.82
CA GLN A 42 -2.50 -13.39 7.28
C GLN A 42 -1.67 -14.62 7.67
N ARG A 43 -1.86 -15.77 7.01
CA ARG A 43 -1.05 -16.97 7.26
C ARG A 43 0.42 -16.74 6.95
N ALA A 44 0.74 -16.18 5.76
CA ALA A 44 2.11 -15.90 5.37
C ALA A 44 2.81 -14.94 6.35
N ILE A 45 2.13 -13.89 6.78
CA ILE A 45 2.66 -12.93 7.75
C ILE A 45 2.93 -13.61 9.10
N ASN A 46 2.03 -14.47 9.57
CA ASN A 46 2.22 -15.21 10.81
C ASN A 46 3.41 -16.20 10.76
N GLU A 47 3.80 -16.65 9.56
CA GLU A 47 4.97 -17.53 9.39
C GLU A 47 6.29 -16.76 9.38
N VAL A 48 6.32 -15.51 8.89
CA VAL A 48 7.56 -14.77 8.69
C VAL A 48 7.83 -13.70 9.75
N VAL A 49 6.79 -13.16 10.39
CA VAL A 49 6.94 -12.16 11.45
C VAL A 49 7.18 -12.86 12.78
N SER A 50 8.33 -12.57 13.38
CA SER A 50 8.67 -13.03 14.74
C SER A 50 8.40 -11.96 15.78
N PRO A 51 8.19 -12.31 17.06
CA PRO A 51 8.05 -11.33 18.13
C PRO A 51 9.21 -10.33 18.18
N GLY A 52 8.88 -9.05 18.14
CA GLY A 52 9.85 -7.96 18.14
C GLY A 52 10.39 -7.56 16.76
N SER A 53 10.04 -8.25 15.68
CA SER A 53 10.45 -7.88 14.30
C SER A 53 10.06 -6.45 13.94
N SER A 54 10.92 -5.79 13.17
CA SER A 54 10.61 -4.55 12.46
C SER A 54 10.07 -4.87 11.08
N VAL A 55 8.92 -4.29 10.72
CA VAL A 55 8.20 -4.59 9.48
C VAL A 55 7.95 -3.30 8.71
N LEU A 56 8.17 -3.33 7.39
CA LEU A 56 7.76 -2.29 6.45
C LEU A 56 6.56 -2.82 5.65
N ASP A 57 5.44 -2.13 5.68
CA ASP A 57 4.28 -2.36 4.81
C ASP A 57 4.25 -1.26 3.74
N PHE A 58 4.70 -1.60 2.56
CA PHE A 58 4.88 -0.68 1.45
C PHE A 58 3.67 -0.71 0.51
N GLY A 59 2.98 0.44 0.38
CA GLY A 59 1.68 0.53 -0.28
C GLY A 59 0.57 -0.04 0.61
N CYS A 60 0.55 0.34 1.90
CA CYS A 60 -0.27 -0.29 2.93
C CYS A 60 -1.79 -0.17 2.70
N GLY A 61 -2.26 0.75 1.86
CA GLY A 61 -3.66 0.95 1.55
C GLY A 61 -4.53 1.09 2.80
N SER A 62 -5.36 0.07 3.08
CA SER A 62 -6.22 0.02 4.28
C SER A 62 -5.47 -0.28 5.58
N GLY A 63 -4.18 -0.63 5.51
CA GLY A 63 -3.36 -1.03 6.65
C GLY A 63 -3.63 -2.45 7.15
N ILE A 64 -4.35 -3.29 6.40
CA ILE A 64 -4.70 -4.63 6.86
C ILE A 64 -3.47 -5.52 7.07
N LEU A 65 -2.45 -5.44 6.18
CA LEU A 65 -1.22 -6.21 6.33
C LEU A 65 -0.40 -5.70 7.52
N SER A 66 -0.37 -4.37 7.74
CA SER A 66 0.22 -3.76 8.92
C SER A 66 -0.41 -4.28 10.22
N ILE A 67 -1.75 -4.37 10.25
CA ILE A 67 -2.49 -4.90 11.40
C ILE A 67 -2.17 -6.39 11.61
N PHE A 68 -2.07 -7.19 10.55
CA PHE A 68 -1.67 -8.58 10.67
C PHE A 68 -0.25 -8.74 11.21
N ALA A 69 0.70 -7.90 10.77
CA ALA A 69 2.06 -7.90 11.29
C ALA A 69 2.11 -7.53 12.79
N ALA A 70 1.36 -6.49 13.18
CA ALA A 70 1.27 -6.10 14.59
C ALA A 70 0.66 -7.22 15.45
N ARG A 71 -0.39 -7.89 14.98
CA ARG A 71 -1.01 -9.05 15.64
C ARG A 71 -0.10 -10.27 15.72
N ALA A 72 0.78 -10.47 14.73
CA ALA A 72 1.79 -11.53 14.72
C ALA A 72 2.93 -11.29 15.72
N GLY A 73 2.98 -10.11 16.35
CA GLY A 73 3.95 -9.76 17.37
C GLY A 73 5.09 -8.87 16.89
N ALA A 74 4.97 -8.21 15.72
CA ALA A 74 5.94 -7.21 15.32
C ALA A 74 6.13 -6.16 16.42
N GLY A 75 7.39 -5.83 16.73
CA GLY A 75 7.70 -4.78 17.70
C GLY A 75 7.43 -3.38 17.14
N ARG A 76 7.63 -3.23 15.83
CA ARG A 76 7.41 -1.98 15.10
C ARG A 76 6.93 -2.29 13.69
N VAL A 77 5.90 -1.58 13.23
CA VAL A 77 5.44 -1.63 11.84
C VAL A 77 5.49 -0.22 11.26
N ILE A 78 6.13 -0.08 10.11
CA ILE A 78 6.19 1.15 9.33
C ILE A 78 5.27 0.97 8.14
N ALA A 79 4.16 1.68 8.11
CA ALA A 79 3.16 1.62 7.04
C ALA A 79 3.27 2.86 6.15
N VAL A 80 3.49 2.66 4.86
CA VAL A 80 3.69 3.74 3.90
C VAL A 80 2.67 3.65 2.79
N ASP A 81 2.03 4.77 2.46
CA ASP A 81 1.14 4.86 1.31
C ASP A 81 1.12 6.28 0.75
N ARG A 82 1.11 6.39 -0.58
CA ARG A 82 1.04 7.69 -1.28
C ARG A 82 -0.38 8.27 -1.35
N SER A 83 -1.39 7.49 -1.04
CA SER A 83 -2.78 7.94 -1.08
C SER A 83 -3.19 8.58 0.25
N THR A 84 -4.17 9.47 0.20
CA THR A 84 -4.76 10.06 1.41
C THR A 84 -5.52 9.04 2.26
N PHE A 85 -5.72 7.82 1.75
CA PHE A 85 -6.40 6.75 2.47
C PHE A 85 -5.63 6.28 3.71
N ILE A 86 -4.33 6.57 3.76
CA ILE A 86 -3.47 6.28 4.92
C ILE A 86 -4.01 6.85 6.24
N LYS A 87 -4.73 7.97 6.19
CA LYS A 87 -5.39 8.55 7.39
C LYS A 87 -6.47 7.62 7.93
N THR A 88 -7.26 7.05 7.02
CA THR A 88 -8.28 6.05 7.38
C THR A 88 -7.64 4.77 7.92
N ALA A 89 -6.52 4.33 7.32
CA ALA A 89 -5.77 3.19 7.84
C ALA A 89 -5.28 3.42 9.28
N GLN A 90 -4.77 4.61 9.56
CA GLN A 90 -4.37 5.01 10.92
C GLN A 90 -5.54 5.01 11.90
N GLU A 91 -6.68 5.56 11.51
CA GLU A 91 -7.90 5.56 12.34
C GLU A 91 -8.38 4.12 12.63
N ILE A 92 -8.34 3.23 11.63
CA ILE A 92 -8.69 1.82 11.78
C ILE A 92 -7.73 1.13 12.78
N ALA A 93 -6.43 1.35 12.64
CA ALA A 93 -5.44 0.76 13.55
C ALA A 93 -5.65 1.21 14.99
N LEU A 94 -5.84 2.50 15.22
CA LEU A 94 -6.10 3.07 16.56
C LEU A 94 -7.41 2.55 17.15
N ALA A 95 -8.47 2.42 16.34
CA ALA A 95 -9.76 1.88 16.79
C ALA A 95 -9.71 0.39 17.17
N ASN A 96 -8.63 -0.30 16.77
CA ASN A 96 -8.35 -1.70 17.11
C ASN A 96 -7.17 -1.86 18.09
N ASP A 97 -6.78 -0.80 18.79
CA ASP A 97 -5.73 -0.77 19.81
C ASP A 97 -4.31 -1.10 19.33
N PHE A 98 -4.03 -0.90 18.01
CA PHE A 98 -2.69 -1.04 17.46
C PHE A 98 -1.92 0.28 17.53
N HIS A 99 -1.00 0.39 18.50
CA HIS A 99 -0.20 1.60 18.76
C HIS A 99 1.26 1.49 18.29
N ASN A 100 1.66 0.32 17.80
CA ASN A 100 3.01 0.02 17.29
C ASN A 100 3.12 0.12 15.76
N ILE A 101 2.13 0.74 15.11
CA ILE A 101 2.12 1.00 13.67
C ILE A 101 2.32 2.51 13.44
N GLU A 102 3.38 2.84 12.73
CA GLU A 102 3.70 4.22 12.32
C GLU A 102 3.27 4.42 10.87
N PHE A 103 2.43 5.43 10.59
CA PHE A 103 1.87 5.69 9.27
C PHE A 103 2.54 6.90 8.61
N TYR A 104 3.08 6.71 7.40
CA TYR A 104 3.74 7.74 6.62
C TYR A 104 3.03 7.94 5.29
N HIS A 105 2.50 9.16 5.08
CA HIS A 105 1.93 9.57 3.80
C HIS A 105 3.06 10.02 2.87
N ASP A 106 3.66 9.09 2.18
CA ASP A 106 4.83 9.32 1.37
C ASP A 106 4.89 8.35 0.18
N ASP A 107 5.81 8.60 -0.74
CA ASP A 107 6.13 7.69 -1.83
C ASP A 107 7.55 7.11 -1.65
N HIS A 108 7.88 6.14 -2.52
CA HIS A 108 9.16 5.45 -2.48
C HIS A 108 10.39 6.35 -2.70
N GLN A 109 10.21 7.55 -3.26
CA GLN A 109 11.32 8.42 -3.62
C GLN A 109 11.82 9.25 -2.44
N SER A 110 10.95 9.51 -1.47
CA SER A 110 11.22 10.36 -0.32
C SER A 110 11.35 9.61 1.01
N LEU A 111 11.00 8.32 1.03
CA LEU A 111 11.07 7.52 2.26
C LEU A 111 12.51 7.20 2.66
N GLU A 112 12.98 7.88 3.70
CA GLU A 112 14.25 7.55 4.36
C GLU A 112 14.00 6.70 5.61
N LEU A 113 14.33 5.41 5.53
CA LEU A 113 14.29 4.55 6.70
C LEU A 113 15.53 4.75 7.56
N ALA A 114 15.35 4.91 8.88
CA ALA A 114 16.45 5.06 9.83
C ALA A 114 17.34 3.80 9.97
N GLY A 115 17.04 2.74 9.22
CA GLY A 115 17.78 1.48 9.26
C GLY A 115 17.11 0.41 8.41
N LYS A 116 17.60 -0.82 8.56
CA LYS A 116 17.01 -2.00 7.90
C LYS A 116 15.79 -2.48 8.68
N VAL A 117 14.88 -3.14 7.98
CA VAL A 117 13.75 -3.88 8.55
C VAL A 117 13.96 -5.38 8.39
N ASP A 118 13.30 -6.17 9.22
CA ASP A 118 13.40 -7.63 9.16
C ASP A 118 12.48 -8.24 8.09
N VAL A 119 11.32 -7.59 7.84
CA VAL A 119 10.32 -8.04 6.87
C VAL A 119 9.78 -6.88 6.07
N ILE A 120 9.63 -7.08 4.76
CA ILE A 120 8.91 -6.16 3.88
C ILE A 120 7.63 -6.85 3.43
N LEU A 121 6.50 -6.17 3.63
CA LEU A 121 5.19 -6.56 3.11
C LEU A 121 4.84 -5.62 1.97
N SER A 122 4.37 -6.15 0.86
CA SER A 122 3.82 -5.34 -0.22
C SER A 122 2.86 -6.17 -1.06
N GLU A 123 1.70 -5.61 -1.38
CA GLU A 123 0.75 -6.19 -2.31
C GLU A 123 0.55 -5.22 -3.48
N TRP A 124 1.11 -5.59 -4.63
CA TRP A 124 1.20 -4.71 -5.79
C TRP A 124 0.92 -5.41 -7.12
N MET A 125 0.53 -6.69 -7.08
CA MET A 125 0.46 -7.51 -8.29
C MET A 125 -0.73 -7.19 -9.20
N GLY A 126 -1.79 -6.54 -8.70
CA GLY A 126 -2.95 -6.18 -9.48
C GLY A 126 -3.50 -7.33 -10.35
N HIS A 127 -4.04 -7.01 -11.51
CA HIS A 127 -4.57 -8.00 -12.46
C HIS A 127 -3.48 -8.73 -13.24
N CYS A 128 -2.29 -8.14 -13.36
CA CYS A 128 -1.12 -8.72 -14.02
C CYS A 128 0.11 -8.32 -13.22
N LEU A 129 1.01 -9.26 -13.01
CA LEU A 129 2.21 -9.14 -12.16
C LEU A 129 2.99 -7.80 -12.30
N PHE A 130 2.96 -7.16 -13.45
CA PHE A 130 3.72 -5.93 -13.74
C PHE A 130 2.84 -4.70 -13.95
N TYR A 131 1.53 -4.79 -13.72
CA TYR A 131 0.61 -3.71 -14.06
C TYR A 131 0.85 -2.43 -13.23
N GLU A 132 1.21 -2.58 -11.97
CA GLU A 132 1.37 -1.47 -11.04
C GLU A 132 2.79 -0.90 -10.98
N ALA A 133 3.75 -1.48 -11.71
CA ALA A 133 5.13 -1.00 -11.86
C ALA A 133 5.84 -0.67 -10.52
N MET A 134 5.56 -1.44 -9.46
CA MET A 134 6.11 -1.22 -8.13
C MET A 134 7.36 -2.06 -7.82
N LEU A 135 7.95 -2.73 -8.82
CA LEU A 135 9.19 -3.50 -8.63
C LEU A 135 10.42 -2.63 -8.42
N GLU A 136 10.48 -1.46 -9.09
CA GLU A 136 11.64 -0.56 -8.97
C GLU A 136 11.78 0.06 -7.56
N PRO A 137 10.68 0.38 -6.84
CA PRO A 137 10.76 0.93 -5.49
C PRO A 137 11.14 -0.07 -4.39
N LEU A 138 11.01 -1.37 -4.62
CA LEU A 138 11.30 -2.43 -3.65
C LEU A 138 12.74 -2.91 -3.73
#